data_458b423f7e6f4a8805063b2cee419a85
#
_entry.id   458b423f7e6f4a8805063b2cee419a85
#
_cell.length_a   1.000
_cell.length_b   1.000
_cell.length_c   1.000
_cell.angle_alpha   90.00
_cell.angle_beta   90.00
_cell.angle_gamma   90.00
#
_symmetry.space_group_name_H-M   'P 1'
#
loop_
_entity.id
_entity.type
_entity.pdbx_description
1 polymer ?
#
loop_
_entity_poly.entity_id
_entity_poly.type
_entity_poly.pdbx_seq_one_letter_code
_entity_poly.pdbx_strand_id
1 'polypeptide(L)'
;EWHEKDKIILKKKNSLINLPYLQFREGRKEIIIAQSITCLSFLGKKFNMFGENSKEELECNQLLQETVDLRNIVTRFAYTHFENEKDELTDASTVFNQAFEHSNVGKLQKFEHWLSSKSNEETKLFLIGNNISSPDFNLFDTLELYYAFLKHYKFVKNINSDNFFEQLGFPLVSNFFLNFKTLPKMQKYFNSILYKFPYTN
;
A
#
# COMPACT_ATOMS: atom_id res chain seq x y z
N GLU A 1 -19.20 17.00 3.19
CA GLU A 1 -20.15 16.03 3.77
C GLU A 1 -19.50 15.18 4.86
N TRP A 2 -18.29 14.58 4.62
CA TRP A 2 -17.59 13.81 5.64
C TRP A 2 -17.31 14.60 6.94
N HIS A 3 -16.67 15.76 6.84
CA HIS A 3 -16.29 16.56 8.01
C HIS A 3 -17.47 17.20 8.71
N GLU A 4 -18.48 17.58 7.99
CA GLU A 4 -19.62 18.37 8.49
C GLU A 4 -20.76 17.51 9.07
N LYS A 5 -20.91 16.28 8.58
CA LYS A 5 -22.05 15.42 8.93
C LYS A 5 -21.62 14.05 9.43
N ASP A 6 -21.04 13.24 8.53
CA ASP A 6 -20.85 11.81 8.79
C ASP A 6 -19.87 11.54 9.94
N LYS A 7 -18.75 12.25 9.96
CA LYS A 7 -17.74 12.13 11.03
C LYS A 7 -18.31 12.47 12.39
N ILE A 8 -19.17 13.50 12.48
CA ILE A 8 -19.78 13.94 13.75
C ILE A 8 -20.72 12.87 14.31
N ILE A 9 -21.52 12.26 13.44
CA ILE A 9 -22.46 11.19 13.80
C ILE A 9 -21.70 9.94 14.23
N LEU A 10 -20.71 9.53 13.46
CA LEU A 10 -19.93 8.32 13.70
C LEU A 10 -19.03 8.43 14.92
N LYS A 11 -18.54 9.63 15.26
CA LYS A 11 -17.77 9.87 16.51
C LYS A 11 -18.53 9.51 17.77
N LYS A 12 -19.86 9.59 17.77
CA LYS A 12 -20.70 9.18 18.90
C LYS A 12 -20.67 7.66 19.12
N LYS A 13 -20.36 6.88 18.08
CA LYS A 13 -20.28 5.42 18.13
C LYS A 13 -18.84 4.92 18.27
N ASN A 14 -17.89 5.61 17.67
CA ASN A 14 -16.46 5.33 17.77
C ASN A 14 -15.68 6.66 17.81
N SER A 15 -15.13 7.03 18.96
CA SER A 15 -14.38 8.28 19.14
C SER A 15 -13.11 8.38 18.27
N LEU A 16 -12.56 7.24 17.84
CA LEU A 16 -11.37 7.14 16.98
C LEU A 16 -11.70 7.18 15.49
N ILE A 17 -12.97 7.44 15.12
CA ILE A 17 -13.41 7.39 13.72
C ILE A 17 -12.61 8.33 12.82
N ASN A 18 -12.12 7.79 11.73
CA ASN A 18 -11.51 8.52 10.62
C ASN A 18 -11.62 7.65 9.35
N LEU A 19 -11.31 8.22 8.18
CA LEU A 19 -11.20 7.47 6.93
C LEU A 19 -9.84 6.77 6.83
N PRO A 20 -9.80 5.54 6.31
CA PRO A 20 -10.94 4.66 6.02
C PRO A 20 -11.54 4.05 7.30
N TYR A 21 -12.81 3.66 7.23
CA TYR A 21 -13.47 2.89 8.28
C TYR A 21 -14.31 1.75 7.68
N LEU A 22 -14.60 0.75 8.50
CA LEU A 22 -15.54 -0.31 8.19
C LEU A 22 -16.72 -0.25 9.16
N GLN A 23 -17.91 -0.42 8.61
CA GLN A 23 -19.16 -0.56 9.36
C GLN A 23 -19.85 -1.85 8.92
N PHE A 24 -20.11 -2.73 9.88
CA PHE A 24 -20.73 -4.02 9.61
C PHE A 24 -21.58 -4.46 10.80
N ARG A 25 -22.35 -5.54 10.63
CA ARG A 25 -23.15 -6.13 11.69
C ARG A 25 -22.69 -7.54 12.01
N GLU A 26 -22.59 -7.83 13.30
CA GLU A 26 -22.41 -9.17 13.85
C GLU A 26 -23.65 -9.51 14.72
N GLY A 27 -24.55 -10.31 14.17
CA GLY A 27 -25.87 -10.55 14.77
C GLY A 27 -26.66 -9.24 14.88
N ARG A 28 -27.01 -8.83 16.10
CA ARG A 28 -27.72 -7.57 16.37
C ARG A 28 -26.80 -6.37 16.66
N LYS A 29 -25.49 -6.60 16.79
CA LYS A 29 -24.54 -5.55 17.11
C LYS A 29 -23.98 -4.92 15.85
N GLU A 30 -24.02 -3.60 15.80
CA GLU A 30 -23.30 -2.80 14.81
C GLU A 30 -21.88 -2.60 15.31
N ILE A 31 -20.89 -2.83 14.46
CA ILE A 31 -19.47 -2.65 14.73
C ILE A 31 -18.92 -1.64 13.75
N ILE A 32 -18.18 -0.65 14.27
CA ILE A 32 -17.48 0.36 13.48
C ILE A 32 -16.03 0.36 13.90
N ILE A 33 -15.14 0.07 12.97
CA ILE A 33 -13.68 0.12 13.15
C ILE A 33 -13.07 1.13 12.18
N ALA A 34 -12.03 1.79 12.63
CA ALA A 34 -11.26 2.76 11.85
C ALA A 34 -9.78 2.34 11.85
N GLN A 35 -8.93 3.11 11.21
CA GLN A 35 -7.52 2.85 10.92
C GLN A 35 -7.34 1.81 9.79
N SER A 36 -6.64 2.21 8.73
CA SER A 36 -6.46 1.39 7.54
C SER A 36 -5.91 0.00 7.84
N ILE A 37 -4.90 -0.10 8.71
CA ILE A 37 -4.28 -1.37 9.09
C ILE A 37 -5.24 -2.25 9.87
N THR A 38 -6.02 -1.68 10.80
CA THR A 38 -7.05 -2.43 11.52
C THR A 38 -8.12 -2.96 10.57
N CYS A 39 -8.55 -2.14 9.62
CA CYS A 39 -9.51 -2.55 8.59
C CYS A 39 -8.96 -3.68 7.71
N LEU A 40 -7.71 -3.56 7.24
CA LEU A 40 -7.05 -4.60 6.44
C LEU A 40 -6.85 -5.90 7.21
N SER A 41 -6.42 -5.83 8.47
CA SER A 41 -6.25 -7.00 9.33
C SER A 41 -7.59 -7.72 9.57
N PHE A 42 -8.65 -6.95 9.85
CA PHE A 42 -9.99 -7.50 10.02
C PHE A 42 -10.49 -8.20 8.75
N LEU A 43 -10.41 -7.52 7.60
CA LEU A 43 -10.82 -8.10 6.31
C LEU A 43 -9.98 -9.32 5.95
N GLY A 44 -8.66 -9.24 6.16
CA GLY A 44 -7.75 -10.35 5.93
C GLY A 44 -8.14 -11.59 6.73
N LYS A 45 -8.38 -11.45 8.03
CA LYS A 45 -8.84 -12.56 8.88
C LYS A 45 -10.21 -13.07 8.47
N LYS A 46 -11.14 -12.18 8.16
CA LYS A 46 -12.50 -12.54 7.75
C LYS A 46 -12.55 -13.35 6.45
N PHE A 47 -11.63 -13.10 5.53
CA PHE A 47 -11.58 -13.73 4.20
C PHE A 47 -10.44 -14.74 4.03
N ASN A 48 -9.82 -15.19 5.13
CA ASN A 48 -8.69 -16.12 5.12
C ASN A 48 -7.50 -15.62 4.27
N MET A 49 -7.20 -14.32 4.38
CA MET A 49 -6.09 -13.63 3.72
C MET A 49 -5.14 -12.99 4.74
N PHE A 50 -4.89 -13.65 5.87
CA PHE A 50 -4.06 -13.11 6.95
C PHE A 50 -3.09 -14.15 7.53
N GLY A 51 -2.52 -14.99 6.64
CA GLY A 51 -1.69 -16.12 7.01
C GLY A 51 -2.50 -17.37 7.38
N GLU A 52 -1.86 -18.53 7.28
CA GLU A 52 -2.46 -19.84 7.58
C GLU A 52 -2.06 -20.38 8.96
N ASN A 53 -1.10 -19.72 9.61
CA ASN A 53 -0.57 -20.09 10.93
C ASN A 53 -0.08 -18.85 11.70
N SER A 54 0.20 -19.00 12.98
CA SER A 54 0.60 -17.89 13.85
C SER A 54 1.87 -17.15 13.38
N LYS A 55 2.82 -17.85 12.75
CA LYS A 55 4.02 -17.23 12.20
C LYS A 55 3.66 -16.29 11.03
N GLU A 56 2.85 -16.79 10.11
CA GLU A 56 2.40 -15.99 8.96
C GLU A 56 1.49 -14.82 9.38
N GLU A 57 0.67 -14.99 10.43
CA GLU A 57 -0.08 -13.87 11.01
C GLU A 57 0.83 -12.75 11.54
N LEU A 58 1.94 -13.11 12.19
CA LEU A 58 2.94 -12.15 12.65
C LEU A 58 3.64 -11.48 11.46
N GLU A 59 3.98 -12.23 10.43
CA GLU A 59 4.57 -11.71 9.19
C GLU A 59 3.60 -10.74 8.48
N CYS A 60 2.28 -11.06 8.43
CA CYS A 60 1.26 -10.15 7.94
C CYS A 60 1.26 -8.81 8.68
N ASN A 61 1.25 -8.85 10.01
CA ASN A 61 1.28 -7.62 10.81
C ASN A 61 2.54 -6.80 10.56
N GLN A 62 3.70 -7.45 10.52
CA GLN A 62 5.00 -6.80 10.26
C GLN A 62 5.01 -6.11 8.88
N LEU A 63 4.58 -6.81 7.84
CA LEU A 63 4.54 -6.27 6.47
C LEU A 63 3.55 -5.12 6.32
N LEU A 64 2.38 -5.20 6.97
CA LEU A 64 1.43 -4.09 6.99
C LEU A 64 2.04 -2.83 7.60
N GLN A 65 2.77 -2.94 8.73
CA GLN A 65 3.43 -1.80 9.36
C GLN A 65 4.58 -1.25 8.51
N GLU A 66 5.43 -2.11 7.95
CA GLU A 66 6.52 -1.68 7.08
C GLU A 66 6.00 -0.98 5.82
N THR A 67 4.85 -1.42 5.28
CA THR A 67 4.19 -0.75 4.16
C THR A 67 3.66 0.63 4.54
N VAL A 68 3.15 0.80 5.77
CA VAL A 68 2.75 2.14 6.28
C VAL A 68 3.95 3.07 6.35
N ASP A 69 5.09 2.58 6.82
CA ASP A 69 6.32 3.36 6.87
C ASP A 69 6.77 3.82 5.48
N LEU A 70 6.73 2.91 4.50
CA LEU A 70 7.01 3.23 3.10
C LEU A 70 6.02 4.29 2.56
N ARG A 71 4.72 4.07 2.75
CA ARG A 71 3.65 4.98 2.29
C ARG A 71 3.78 6.38 2.90
N ASN A 72 4.12 6.46 4.17
CA ASN A 72 4.22 7.71 4.91
C ASN A 72 5.27 8.68 4.34
N ILE A 73 6.28 8.18 3.64
CA ILE A 73 7.27 9.05 2.98
C ILE A 73 6.57 9.95 1.96
N VAL A 74 5.83 9.37 1.01
CA VAL A 74 5.09 10.14 -0.02
C VAL A 74 3.93 10.93 0.59
N THR A 75 3.23 10.35 1.55
CA THR A 75 2.08 11.01 2.19
C THR A 75 2.49 12.27 2.92
N ARG A 76 3.58 12.24 3.70
CA ARG A 76 4.09 13.43 4.38
C ARG A 76 4.47 14.53 3.39
N PHE A 77 5.16 14.15 2.32
CA PHE A 77 5.49 15.09 1.25
C PHE A 77 4.23 15.77 0.69
N ALA A 78 3.22 14.99 0.30
CA ALA A 78 1.98 15.53 -0.25
C ALA A 78 1.30 16.54 0.71
N TYR A 79 1.20 16.22 2.00
CA TYR A 79 0.60 17.14 2.97
C TYR A 79 1.45 18.38 3.26
N THR A 80 2.77 18.26 3.27
CA THR A 80 3.67 19.40 3.56
C THR A 80 3.64 20.43 2.44
N HIS A 81 3.50 20.01 1.19
CA HIS A 81 3.49 20.91 0.04
C HIS A 81 2.17 21.64 -0.16
N PHE A 82 1.05 21.08 0.29
CA PHE A 82 -0.22 21.82 0.28
C PHE A 82 -0.23 23.02 1.24
N GLU A 83 0.66 23.04 2.23
CA GLU A 83 0.70 24.09 3.25
C GLU A 83 1.81 25.12 3.03
N ASN A 84 2.81 24.85 2.22
CA ASN A 84 3.98 25.72 2.05
C ASN A 84 4.49 25.70 0.60
N GLU A 85 4.58 26.86 -0.04
CA GLU A 85 5.17 27.09 -1.37
C GLU A 85 6.72 26.91 -1.39
N LYS A 86 7.25 25.84 -0.80
CA LYS A 86 8.68 25.55 -0.83
C LYS A 86 9.05 24.80 -2.09
N ASP A 87 10.35 24.80 -2.41
CA ASP A 87 10.93 24.16 -3.58
C ASP A 87 10.53 22.67 -3.69
N GLU A 88 9.41 22.47 -4.36
CA GLU A 88 8.71 21.20 -4.53
C GLU A 88 9.61 20.11 -5.13
N LEU A 89 10.52 20.49 -6.02
CA LEU A 89 11.41 19.54 -6.71
C LEU A 89 12.52 19.03 -5.80
N THR A 90 13.09 19.87 -4.95
CA THR A 90 14.10 19.47 -3.95
C THR A 90 13.52 18.50 -2.94
N ASP A 91 12.30 18.77 -2.48
CA ASP A 91 11.62 17.91 -1.51
C ASP A 91 11.19 16.59 -2.16
N ALA A 92 10.76 16.60 -3.43
CA ALA A 92 10.46 15.38 -4.19
C ALA A 92 11.71 14.51 -4.38
N SER A 93 12.88 15.11 -4.60
CA SER A 93 14.16 14.38 -4.67
C SER A 93 14.51 13.72 -3.32
N THR A 94 14.20 14.38 -2.22
CA THR A 94 14.38 13.80 -0.88
C THR A 94 13.50 12.58 -0.67
N VAL A 95 12.23 12.64 -1.10
CA VAL A 95 11.30 11.49 -1.07
C VAL A 95 11.84 10.34 -1.91
N PHE A 96 12.30 10.65 -3.12
CA PHE A 96 12.89 9.65 -4.01
C PHE A 96 14.06 8.92 -3.32
N ASN A 97 15.01 9.68 -2.77
CA ASN A 97 16.17 9.10 -2.10
C ASN A 97 15.78 8.24 -0.90
N GLN A 98 14.87 8.70 -0.04
CA GLN A 98 14.41 7.94 1.12
C GLN A 98 13.72 6.62 0.76
N ALA A 99 12.99 6.57 -0.36
CA ALA A 99 12.26 5.38 -0.77
C ALA A 99 13.13 4.39 -1.56
N PHE A 100 13.96 4.90 -2.46
CA PHE A 100 14.64 4.12 -3.51
C PHE A 100 16.16 4.03 -3.34
N GLU A 101 16.75 4.66 -2.35
CA GLU A 101 18.18 4.53 -2.09
C GLU A 101 18.55 3.08 -1.80
N HIS A 102 19.60 2.59 -2.49
CA HIS A 102 20.12 1.22 -2.35
C HIS A 102 20.98 1.01 -1.09
N SER A 103 20.84 1.89 -0.10
CA SER A 103 21.44 1.68 1.20
C SER A 103 20.63 0.66 2.01
N ASN A 104 21.24 -0.01 2.98
CA ASN A 104 20.55 -0.92 3.91
C ASN A 104 19.38 -0.25 4.70
N VAL A 105 19.15 1.03 4.48
CA VAL A 105 18.13 1.87 5.12
C VAL A 105 16.97 2.19 4.17
N GLY A 106 17.13 2.00 2.86
CA GLY A 106 16.09 2.26 1.86
C GLY A 106 14.85 1.41 2.12
N LYS A 107 13.69 2.06 2.20
CA LYS A 107 12.46 1.38 2.58
C LYS A 107 12.04 0.31 1.55
N LEU A 108 12.19 0.59 0.25
CA LEU A 108 11.84 -0.39 -0.79
C LEU A 108 12.83 -1.57 -0.85
N GLN A 109 14.10 -1.34 -0.50
CA GLN A 109 15.11 -2.39 -0.40
C GLN A 109 14.75 -3.49 0.61
N LYS A 110 14.03 -3.16 1.67
CA LYS A 110 13.54 -4.14 2.63
C LYS A 110 12.55 -5.12 2.00
N PHE A 111 11.66 -4.64 1.14
CA PHE A 111 10.72 -5.50 0.41
C PHE A 111 11.43 -6.37 -0.63
N GLU A 112 12.43 -5.83 -1.32
CA GLU A 112 13.27 -6.60 -2.24
C GLU A 112 13.99 -7.74 -1.50
N HIS A 113 14.61 -7.45 -0.35
CA HIS A 113 15.24 -8.46 0.50
C HIS A 113 14.23 -9.46 1.08
N TRP A 114 13.05 -8.99 1.49
CA TRP A 114 11.99 -9.88 1.97
C TRP A 114 11.59 -10.89 0.90
N LEU A 115 11.29 -10.44 -0.29
CA LEU A 115 10.96 -11.29 -1.42
C LEU A 115 12.09 -12.25 -1.77
N SER A 116 13.36 -11.78 -1.75
CA SER A 116 14.54 -12.62 -1.96
C SER A 116 14.68 -13.72 -0.91
N SER A 117 14.47 -13.40 0.37
CA SER A 117 14.60 -14.37 1.47
C SER A 117 13.54 -15.48 1.43
N LYS A 118 12.43 -15.24 0.76
CA LYS A 118 11.33 -16.22 0.59
C LYS A 118 11.44 -17.02 -0.71
N SER A 119 12.39 -16.69 -1.60
CA SER A 119 12.49 -17.18 -2.98
C SER A 119 13.07 -18.59 -3.17
N ASN A 120 13.09 -19.45 -2.14
CA ASN A 120 13.45 -20.88 -2.30
C ASN A 120 12.41 -21.70 -3.09
N GLU A 121 11.34 -21.09 -3.59
CA GLU A 121 10.32 -21.69 -4.44
C GLU A 121 10.19 -20.88 -5.73
N GLU A 122 10.34 -21.50 -6.86
CA GLU A 122 10.44 -20.90 -8.21
C GLU A 122 9.25 -20.01 -8.65
N THR A 123 8.24 -19.78 -7.80
CA THR A 123 6.99 -19.10 -8.22
C THR A 123 6.35 -18.22 -7.14
N LYS A 124 7.11 -17.61 -6.22
CA LYS A 124 6.45 -16.75 -5.22
C LYS A 124 5.92 -15.46 -5.83
N LEU A 125 4.59 -15.43 -5.96
CA LEU A 125 3.82 -14.28 -6.45
C LEU A 125 3.38 -13.34 -5.32
N PHE A 126 3.50 -13.77 -4.03
CA PHE A 126 2.95 -13.08 -2.87
C PHE A 126 3.99 -12.90 -1.77
N LEU A 127 3.73 -11.95 -0.86
CA LEU A 127 4.62 -11.64 0.26
C LEU A 127 4.69 -12.76 1.30
N ILE A 128 3.61 -13.53 1.46
CA ILE A 128 3.49 -14.60 2.44
C ILE A 128 2.88 -15.84 1.80
N GLY A 129 3.50 -16.98 2.00
CA GLY A 129 2.98 -18.26 1.52
C GLY A 129 2.70 -18.28 0.02
N ASN A 130 1.68 -19.06 -0.36
CA ASN A 130 1.29 -19.27 -1.75
C ASN A 130 -0.05 -18.60 -2.11
N ASN A 131 -0.68 -17.92 -1.15
CA ASN A 131 -1.97 -17.28 -1.32
C ASN A 131 -1.87 -15.76 -1.09
N ILE A 132 -2.74 -15.03 -1.82
CA ILE A 132 -2.84 -13.58 -1.63
C ILE A 132 -3.25 -13.25 -0.20
N SER A 133 -2.61 -12.25 0.38
CA SER A 133 -2.83 -11.81 1.76
C SER A 133 -3.06 -10.29 1.84
N SER A 134 -3.54 -9.80 2.98
CA SER A 134 -3.79 -8.36 3.19
C SER A 134 -2.57 -7.47 2.92
N PRO A 135 -1.34 -7.84 3.32
CA PRO A 135 -0.14 -7.09 2.97
C PRO A 135 0.09 -6.91 1.47
N ASP A 136 -0.29 -7.90 0.64
CA ASP A 136 -0.12 -7.81 -0.81
C ASP A 136 -0.94 -6.66 -1.39
N PHE A 137 -2.19 -6.49 -0.95
CA PHE A 137 -3.03 -5.37 -1.37
C PHE A 137 -2.46 -4.03 -0.92
N ASN A 138 -1.96 -3.96 0.32
CA ASN A 138 -1.42 -2.72 0.88
C ASN A 138 -0.12 -2.30 0.18
N LEU A 139 0.78 -3.26 -0.07
CA LEU A 139 2.01 -2.99 -0.81
C LEU A 139 1.72 -2.61 -2.25
N PHE A 140 0.83 -3.34 -2.94
CA PHE A 140 0.45 -3.02 -4.31
C PHE A 140 -0.08 -1.58 -4.43
N ASP A 141 -1.03 -1.17 -3.59
CA ASP A 141 -1.58 0.19 -3.58
C ASP A 141 -0.50 1.25 -3.28
N THR A 142 0.43 0.95 -2.39
CA THR A 142 1.56 1.83 -2.09
C THR A 142 2.52 1.96 -3.28
N LEU A 143 2.79 0.88 -3.99
CA LEU A 143 3.61 0.89 -5.20
C LEU A 143 2.94 1.66 -6.35
N GLU A 144 1.61 1.57 -6.50
CA GLU A 144 0.84 2.39 -7.45
C GLU A 144 0.98 3.89 -7.12
N LEU A 145 0.93 4.26 -5.83
CA LEU A 145 1.16 5.63 -5.39
C LEU A 145 2.57 6.12 -5.75
N TYR A 146 3.60 5.30 -5.51
CA TYR A 146 4.97 5.62 -5.90
C TYR A 146 5.13 5.72 -7.41
N TYR A 147 4.51 4.84 -8.17
CA TYR A 147 4.51 4.92 -9.62
C TYR A 147 3.93 6.25 -10.13
N ALA A 148 2.78 6.67 -9.57
CA ALA A 148 2.16 7.95 -9.91
C ALA A 148 3.07 9.14 -9.55
N PHE A 149 3.66 9.14 -8.34
CA PHE A 149 4.60 10.15 -7.87
C PHE A 149 5.81 10.30 -8.79
N LEU A 150 6.47 9.21 -9.12
CA LEU A 150 7.67 9.22 -9.94
C LEU A 150 7.39 9.64 -11.39
N LYS A 151 6.21 9.29 -11.90
CA LYS A 151 5.74 9.74 -13.21
C LYS A 151 5.48 11.25 -13.23
N HIS A 152 4.86 11.78 -12.19
CA HIS A 152 4.56 13.19 -12.05
C HIS A 152 5.85 14.05 -12.04
N TYR A 153 6.80 13.69 -11.20
CA TYR A 153 8.08 14.42 -11.07
C TYR A 153 9.14 14.05 -12.11
N LYS A 154 8.84 13.13 -13.02
CA LYS A 154 9.73 12.73 -14.12
C LYS A 154 11.11 12.22 -13.66
N PHE A 155 11.19 11.60 -12.50
CA PHE A 155 12.44 11.04 -11.97
C PHE A 155 13.00 9.90 -12.82
N VAL A 156 12.16 9.25 -13.61
CA VAL A 156 12.58 8.19 -14.53
C VAL A 156 12.15 8.55 -15.94
N LYS A 157 13.13 8.59 -16.85
CA LYS A 157 12.90 8.82 -18.29
C LYS A 157 12.44 7.49 -18.92
N ASN A 158 11.45 7.57 -19.83
CA ASN A 158 10.95 6.40 -20.57
C ASN A 158 10.37 5.29 -19.68
N ILE A 159 9.54 5.64 -18.71
CA ILE A 159 8.84 4.68 -17.88
C ILE A 159 7.87 3.87 -18.74
N ASN A 160 8.26 2.65 -19.09
CA ASN A 160 7.30 1.64 -19.45
C ASN A 160 6.69 1.09 -18.15
N SER A 161 5.36 1.04 -18.04
CA SER A 161 4.66 0.56 -16.85
C SER A 161 5.10 -0.85 -16.43
N ASP A 162 5.67 -1.62 -17.36
CA ASP A 162 5.92 -3.04 -17.19
C ASP A 162 7.25 -3.38 -16.50
N ASN A 163 8.23 -2.48 -16.41
CA ASN A 163 9.53 -2.78 -15.79
C ASN A 163 10.10 -1.64 -14.93
N PHE A 164 9.23 -0.78 -14.46
CA PHE A 164 9.59 0.45 -13.77
C PHE A 164 10.46 0.24 -12.52
N PHE A 165 10.03 -0.63 -11.61
CA PHE A 165 10.81 -0.91 -10.38
C PHE A 165 12.08 -1.69 -10.68
N GLU A 166 12.12 -2.51 -11.73
CA GLU A 166 13.31 -3.19 -12.20
C GLU A 166 14.38 -2.20 -12.68
N GLN A 167 14.01 -1.16 -13.42
CA GLN A 167 14.94 -0.11 -13.85
C GLN A 167 15.55 0.66 -12.66
N LEU A 168 14.85 0.71 -11.53
CA LEU A 168 15.35 1.28 -10.28
C LEU A 168 16.16 0.28 -9.44
N GLY A 169 16.39 -0.96 -9.94
CA GLY A 169 17.17 -1.99 -9.25
C GLY A 169 16.38 -2.85 -8.26
N PHE A 170 15.04 -2.92 -8.42
CA PHE A 170 14.14 -3.73 -7.58
C PHE A 170 13.38 -4.77 -8.44
N PRO A 171 14.06 -5.79 -8.98
CA PRO A 171 13.45 -6.76 -9.90
C PRO A 171 12.37 -7.63 -9.24
N LEU A 172 12.51 -8.03 -7.96
CA LEU A 172 11.51 -8.84 -7.28
C LEU A 172 10.26 -8.02 -6.93
N VAL A 173 10.42 -6.78 -6.50
CA VAL A 173 9.30 -5.84 -6.31
C VAL A 173 8.61 -5.58 -7.64
N SER A 174 9.34 -5.44 -8.76
CA SER A 174 8.78 -5.31 -10.10
C SER A 174 7.93 -6.52 -10.47
N ASN A 175 8.46 -7.72 -10.29
CA ASN A 175 7.73 -8.96 -10.54
C ASN A 175 6.48 -9.07 -9.67
N PHE A 176 6.57 -8.78 -8.39
CA PHE A 176 5.41 -8.74 -7.49
C PHE A 176 4.32 -7.80 -8.03
N PHE A 177 4.71 -6.56 -8.38
CA PHE A 177 3.79 -5.53 -8.86
C PHE A 177 3.08 -5.94 -10.16
N LEU A 178 3.82 -6.48 -11.12
CA LEU A 178 3.28 -6.93 -12.40
C LEU A 178 2.37 -8.15 -12.22
N ASN A 179 2.81 -9.14 -11.45
CA ASN A 179 2.01 -10.33 -11.16
C ASN A 179 0.69 -9.98 -10.48
N PHE A 180 0.69 -9.03 -9.55
CA PHE A 180 -0.55 -8.58 -8.90
C PHE A 180 -1.56 -8.04 -9.92
N LYS A 181 -1.09 -7.30 -10.93
CA LYS A 181 -1.93 -6.77 -12.02
C LYS A 181 -2.53 -7.86 -12.91
N THR A 182 -1.89 -9.01 -13.02
CA THR A 182 -2.39 -10.13 -13.84
C THR A 182 -3.40 -11.02 -13.12
N LEU A 183 -3.59 -10.87 -11.81
CA LEU A 183 -4.49 -11.71 -11.03
C LEU A 183 -5.92 -11.68 -11.59
N PRO A 184 -6.51 -12.84 -11.96
CA PRO A 184 -7.84 -12.87 -12.57
C PRO A 184 -8.93 -12.23 -11.72
N LYS A 185 -8.86 -12.42 -10.38
CA LYS A 185 -9.82 -11.86 -9.43
C LYS A 185 -9.74 -10.33 -9.33
N MET A 186 -8.60 -9.73 -9.69
CA MET A 186 -8.39 -8.28 -9.66
C MET A 186 -8.84 -7.58 -10.96
N GLN A 187 -9.05 -8.32 -12.06
CA GLN A 187 -9.38 -7.70 -13.35
C GLN A 187 -10.67 -6.86 -13.31
N LYS A 188 -11.67 -7.29 -12.54
CA LYS A 188 -12.90 -6.51 -12.38
C LYS A 188 -12.64 -5.16 -11.72
N TYR A 189 -11.74 -5.11 -10.73
CA TYR A 189 -11.33 -3.88 -10.07
C TYR A 189 -10.52 -2.99 -11.01
N PHE A 190 -9.51 -3.51 -11.68
CA PHE A 190 -8.67 -2.74 -12.61
C PHE A 190 -9.45 -2.16 -13.79
N ASN A 191 -10.53 -2.80 -14.22
CA ASN A 191 -11.43 -2.30 -15.25
C ASN A 191 -12.53 -1.36 -14.73
N SER A 192 -12.63 -1.17 -13.40
CA SER A 192 -13.65 -0.33 -12.79
C SER A 192 -13.30 1.16 -12.87
N ILE A 193 -14.32 2.01 -12.72
CA ILE A 193 -14.14 3.44 -12.59
C ILE A 193 -13.33 3.81 -11.34
N LEU A 194 -13.44 3.01 -10.27
CA LEU A 194 -12.72 3.26 -9.01
C LEU A 194 -11.20 3.22 -9.19
N TYR A 195 -10.69 2.28 -9.98
CA TYR A 195 -9.27 2.19 -10.27
C TYR A 195 -8.75 3.31 -11.18
N LYS A 196 -9.65 3.89 -12.00
CA LYS A 196 -9.31 4.94 -12.96
C LYS A 196 -9.29 6.34 -12.36
N PHE A 197 -9.73 6.49 -11.11
CA PHE A 197 -9.59 7.78 -10.43
C PHE A 197 -8.10 8.11 -10.22
N PRO A 198 -7.68 9.33 -10.54
CA PRO A 198 -6.29 9.73 -10.33
C PRO A 198 -5.95 9.76 -8.82
N TYR A 199 -4.74 9.36 -8.47
CA TYR A 199 -4.23 9.44 -7.10
C TYR A 199 -4.03 10.88 -6.61
N THR A 200 -4.06 11.83 -7.53
CA THR A 200 -3.84 13.25 -7.29
C THR A 200 -5.13 14.01 -7.48
N ASN A 201 -5.95 14.06 -6.47
CA ASN A 201 -7.02 15.06 -6.34
C ASN A 201 -6.91 15.73 -4.98
#